data_a8f3b2bbc60eb5803bf4cf6c0176c5b2
#
_entry.id   a8f3b2bbc60eb5803bf4cf6c0176c5b2
#
_cell.length_a   1.000
_cell.length_b   1.000
_cell.length_c   1.000
_cell.angle_alpha   90.00
_cell.angle_beta   90.00
_cell.angle_gamma   90.00
#
_symmetry.space_group_name_H-M   'P 1'
#
loop_
_entity.id
_entity.type
_entity.pdbx_description
1 polymer ?
#
loop_
_entity_poly.entity_id
_entity_poly.type
_entity_poly.pdbx_seq_one_letter_code
_entity_poly.pdbx_strand_id
1 'polypeptide(L)'
;LYTYDKLISWVENIKEQNHSSATALCIMKDNKIVLEHYSGYHSNTSTSKKVTASSQFNVASARKSYLGLMIAYALYEGKINSIDDKAIKYFKDFDPTLLGKTTIRHLVTHSHGLEETNDGTIFREFEPGQGWAYRDINVRMMTRLIYQLYNKSFPELLKERVFKHANFQETG
;
A
#
# COMPACT_ATOMS: atom_id res chain seq x y z
N LEU A 1 -25.87 19.05 13.28
CA LEU A 1 -24.43 18.95 13.46
C LEU A 1 -24.12 17.49 13.80
N TYR A 2 -23.40 16.78 12.91
CA TYR A 2 -22.89 15.45 13.24
C TYR A 2 -21.69 15.65 14.19
N THR A 3 -21.76 15.09 15.38
CA THR A 3 -20.60 15.04 16.28
C THR A 3 -19.84 13.74 16.00
N TYR A 4 -18.53 13.83 15.85
CA TYR A 4 -17.65 12.68 15.63
C TYR A 4 -16.99 12.20 16.93
N ASP A 5 -17.53 12.61 18.10
CA ASP A 5 -16.94 12.37 19.42
C ASP A 5 -16.71 10.87 19.70
N LYS A 6 -17.67 10.02 19.29
CA LYS A 6 -17.50 8.57 19.44
C LYS A 6 -16.35 8.02 18.60
N LEU A 7 -16.13 8.55 17.40
CA LEU A 7 -15.04 8.13 16.54
C LEU A 7 -13.69 8.63 17.07
N ILE A 8 -13.64 9.87 17.54
CA ILE A 8 -12.44 10.41 18.21
C ILE A 8 -12.09 9.56 19.43
N SER A 9 -13.06 9.28 20.31
CA SER A 9 -12.85 8.43 21.49
C SER A 9 -12.37 7.03 21.10
N TRP A 10 -12.91 6.46 20.02
CA TRP A 10 -12.48 5.14 19.53
C TRP A 10 -11.04 5.17 19.03
N VAL A 11 -10.64 6.19 18.25
CA VAL A 11 -9.26 6.35 17.74
C VAL A 11 -8.28 6.56 18.88
N GLU A 12 -8.63 7.36 19.90
CA GLU A 12 -7.83 7.54 21.11
C GLU A 12 -7.64 6.22 21.87
N ASN A 13 -8.71 5.44 22.04
CA ASN A 13 -8.63 4.14 22.69
C ASN A 13 -7.71 3.17 21.91
N ILE A 14 -7.78 3.15 20.59
CA ILE A 14 -6.85 2.35 19.75
C ILE A 14 -5.40 2.79 19.95
N LYS A 15 -5.14 4.11 20.03
CA LYS A 15 -3.81 4.65 20.35
C LYS A 15 -3.29 4.10 21.68
N GLU A 16 -4.12 4.11 22.72
CA GLU A 16 -3.76 3.61 24.05
C GLU A 16 -3.52 2.09 24.04
N GLN A 17 -4.44 1.32 23.45
CA GLN A 17 -4.31 -0.14 23.36
C GLN A 17 -3.04 -0.59 22.61
N ASN A 18 -2.63 0.16 21.61
CA ASN A 18 -1.41 -0.12 20.83
C ASN A 18 -0.15 0.51 21.44
N HIS A 19 -0.25 1.18 22.58
CA HIS A 19 0.85 1.94 23.19
C HIS A 19 1.51 2.92 22.21
N SER A 20 0.71 3.48 21.28
CA SER A 20 1.19 4.42 20.27
C SER A 20 1.37 5.81 20.87
N SER A 21 2.44 6.50 20.48
CA SER A 21 2.73 7.86 20.99
C SER A 21 1.78 8.92 20.45
N ALA A 22 1.11 8.65 19.33
CA ALA A 22 0.23 9.59 18.65
C ALA A 22 -0.87 8.93 17.84
N THR A 23 -1.89 9.73 17.51
CA THR A 23 -2.89 9.40 16.49
C THR A 23 -3.26 10.63 15.68
N ALA A 24 -3.71 10.41 14.44
CA ALA A 24 -4.29 11.42 13.58
C ALA A 24 -5.54 10.86 12.91
N LEU A 25 -6.59 11.66 12.83
CA LEU A 25 -7.84 11.34 12.15
C LEU A 25 -8.22 12.50 11.24
N CYS A 26 -8.52 12.20 9.98
CA CYS A 26 -9.09 13.14 9.02
C CYS A 26 -10.35 12.53 8.42
N ILE A 27 -11.45 13.28 8.44
CA ILE A 27 -12.71 12.87 7.83
C ILE A 27 -13.02 13.83 6.69
N MET A 28 -13.28 13.25 5.52
CA MET A 28 -13.75 13.99 4.36
C MET A 28 -15.20 13.60 4.04
N LYS A 29 -16.01 14.60 3.73
CA LYS A 29 -17.38 14.44 3.24
C LYS A 29 -17.64 15.46 2.14
N ASP A 30 -18.20 15.03 1.03
CA ASP A 30 -18.52 15.87 -0.13
C ASP A 30 -17.30 16.70 -0.61
N ASN A 31 -16.14 16.05 -0.70
CA ASN A 31 -14.83 16.64 -1.04
C ASN A 31 -14.35 17.76 -0.11
N LYS A 32 -14.86 17.81 1.12
CA LYS A 32 -14.43 18.79 2.15
C LYS A 32 -13.94 18.05 3.38
N ILE A 33 -12.87 18.55 3.98
CA ILE A 33 -12.47 18.10 5.32
C ILE A 33 -13.51 18.63 6.30
N VAL A 34 -14.16 17.71 7.03
CA VAL A 34 -15.19 18.04 8.03
C VAL A 34 -14.70 17.82 9.44
N LEU A 35 -13.61 17.08 9.62
CA LEU A 35 -12.92 16.90 10.89
C LEU A 35 -11.45 16.62 10.65
N GLU A 36 -10.61 17.25 11.45
CA GLU A 36 -9.22 16.87 11.71
C GLU A 36 -9.03 16.74 13.22
N HIS A 37 -8.36 15.67 13.64
CA HIS A 37 -8.01 15.44 15.04
C HIS A 37 -6.59 14.91 15.12
N TYR A 38 -5.78 15.52 15.96
CA TYR A 38 -4.37 15.20 16.18
C TYR A 38 -4.11 15.10 17.66
N SER A 39 -3.56 14.00 18.14
CA SER A 39 -3.30 13.75 19.55
C SER A 39 -1.96 13.06 19.76
N GLY A 40 -1.30 13.42 20.87
CA GLY A 40 -0.03 12.84 21.29
C GLY A 40 1.19 13.52 20.68
N TYR A 41 2.28 12.78 20.61
CA TYR A 41 3.61 13.28 20.31
C TYR A 41 4.33 12.36 19.30
N HIS A 42 5.35 12.86 18.62
CA HIS A 42 6.13 12.08 17.65
C HIS A 42 6.85 10.85 18.26
N SER A 43 7.05 10.86 19.58
CA SER A 43 7.60 9.73 20.34
C SER A 43 7.20 9.80 21.81
N ASN A 44 7.50 8.76 22.58
CA ASN A 44 7.25 8.71 24.02
C ASN A 44 8.36 9.39 24.88
N THR A 45 9.23 10.20 24.30
CA THR A 45 10.26 10.95 25.03
C THR A 45 9.72 12.30 25.53
N SER A 46 10.24 12.79 26.65
CA SER A 46 9.79 14.05 27.29
C SER A 46 10.04 15.30 26.42
N THR A 47 10.96 15.23 25.44
CA THR A 47 11.29 16.34 24.54
C THR A 47 10.59 16.26 23.19
N SER A 48 9.70 15.30 23.00
CA SER A 48 9.02 15.06 21.74
C SER A 48 8.03 16.19 21.39
N LYS A 49 7.98 16.52 20.10
CA LYS A 49 7.03 17.53 19.57
C LYS A 49 5.62 16.95 19.49
N LYS A 50 4.62 17.81 19.69
CA LYS A 50 3.20 17.45 19.46
C LYS A 50 2.96 17.14 17.98
N VAL A 51 2.05 16.21 17.75
CA VAL A 51 1.54 15.90 16.39
C VAL A 51 0.61 17.00 15.90
N THR A 52 0.74 17.34 14.63
CA THR A 52 -0.04 18.39 13.93
C THR A 52 -0.43 17.90 12.53
N ALA A 53 -1.14 18.72 11.79
CA ALA A 53 -1.50 18.44 10.39
C ALA A 53 -0.29 18.18 9.47
N SER A 54 0.89 18.75 9.79
CA SER A 54 2.15 18.53 9.03
C SER A 54 2.99 17.37 9.56
N SER A 55 2.49 16.60 10.53
CA SER A 55 3.21 15.45 11.05
C SER A 55 3.14 14.26 10.09
N GLN A 56 4.28 13.62 9.86
CA GLN A 56 4.38 12.41 9.05
C GLN A 56 4.18 11.16 9.91
N PHE A 57 3.41 10.21 9.39
CA PHE A 57 3.17 8.92 9.99
C PHE A 57 3.69 7.80 9.10
N ASN A 58 4.27 6.77 9.70
CA ASN A 58 4.50 5.54 8.97
C ASN A 58 3.17 4.83 8.71
N VAL A 59 2.69 4.92 7.48
CA VAL A 59 1.39 4.36 7.07
C VAL A 59 1.44 2.85 6.79
N ALA A 60 2.60 2.22 7.01
CA ALA A 60 2.79 0.77 6.86
C ALA A 60 2.12 0.24 5.56
N SER A 61 1.23 -0.74 5.67
CA SER A 61 0.60 -1.39 4.52
C SER A 61 -0.43 -0.53 3.77
N ALA A 62 -0.88 0.60 4.32
CA ALA A 62 -1.74 1.52 3.57
C ALA A 62 -1.07 2.03 2.28
N ARG A 63 0.28 2.08 2.23
CA ARG A 63 1.05 2.39 1.01
C ARG A 63 0.83 1.41 -0.16
N LYS A 64 0.32 0.20 0.10
CA LYS A 64 0.02 -0.78 -0.95
C LYS A 64 -1.09 -0.29 -1.90
N SER A 65 -1.97 0.62 -1.45
CA SER A 65 -2.95 1.30 -2.32
C SER A 65 -2.27 2.13 -3.42
N TYR A 66 -1.15 2.78 -3.11
CA TYR A 66 -0.37 3.47 -4.13
C TYR A 66 0.27 2.51 -5.15
N LEU A 67 0.70 1.33 -4.70
CA LEU A 67 1.21 0.31 -5.60
C LEU A 67 0.12 -0.17 -6.57
N GLY A 68 -1.10 -0.43 -6.05
CA GLY A 68 -2.27 -0.73 -6.87
C GLY A 68 -2.58 0.39 -7.88
N LEU A 69 -2.48 1.65 -7.46
CA LEU A 69 -2.65 2.81 -8.35
C LEU A 69 -1.60 2.83 -9.48
N MET A 70 -0.33 2.51 -9.19
CA MET A 70 0.70 2.46 -10.23
C MET A 70 0.47 1.30 -11.21
N ILE A 71 -0.07 0.18 -10.77
CA ILE A 71 -0.50 -0.91 -11.67
C ILE A 71 -1.68 -0.43 -12.56
N ALA A 72 -2.63 0.33 -11.99
CA ALA A 72 -3.72 0.92 -12.78
C ALA A 72 -3.20 1.92 -13.83
N TYR A 73 -2.22 2.74 -13.51
CA TYR A 73 -1.55 3.59 -14.50
C TYR A 73 -0.86 2.77 -15.58
N ALA A 74 -0.18 1.69 -15.23
CA ALA A 74 0.48 0.82 -16.20
C ALA A 74 -0.52 0.16 -17.17
N LEU A 75 -1.71 -0.18 -16.69
CA LEU A 75 -2.83 -0.64 -17.53
C LEU A 75 -3.35 0.48 -18.43
N TYR A 76 -3.62 1.65 -17.87
CA TYR A 76 -4.13 2.81 -18.62
C TYR A 76 -3.17 3.26 -19.73
N GLU A 77 -1.88 3.24 -19.48
CA GLU A 77 -0.82 3.60 -20.45
C GLU A 77 -0.47 2.46 -21.42
N GLY A 78 -1.14 1.32 -21.35
CA GLY A 78 -0.90 0.17 -22.22
C GLY A 78 0.43 -0.56 -21.98
N LYS A 79 1.11 -0.31 -20.86
CA LYS A 79 2.34 -1.02 -20.45
C LYS A 79 2.04 -2.43 -19.94
N ILE A 80 0.86 -2.62 -19.39
CA ILE A 80 0.23 -3.91 -19.13
C ILE A 80 -1.03 -3.96 -20.00
N ASN A 81 -1.18 -5.00 -20.83
CA ASN A 81 -2.30 -5.06 -21.76
C ASN A 81 -3.63 -5.38 -21.06
N SER A 82 -3.58 -6.22 -20.04
CA SER A 82 -4.75 -6.62 -19.26
C SER A 82 -4.34 -6.97 -17.83
N ILE A 83 -5.22 -6.69 -16.89
CA ILE A 83 -5.05 -7.16 -15.50
C ILE A 83 -5.06 -8.70 -15.44
N ASP A 84 -5.61 -9.38 -16.42
CA ASP A 84 -5.64 -10.83 -16.55
C ASP A 84 -4.45 -11.39 -17.37
N ASP A 85 -3.51 -10.54 -17.78
CA ASP A 85 -2.25 -11.01 -18.35
C ASP A 85 -1.56 -11.97 -17.38
N LYS A 86 -1.03 -13.07 -17.94
CA LYS A 86 -0.22 -14.02 -17.17
C LYS A 86 1.02 -13.32 -16.63
N ALA A 87 1.28 -13.45 -15.32
CA ALA A 87 2.42 -12.83 -14.67
C ALA A 87 3.76 -13.27 -15.28
N ILE A 88 3.86 -14.52 -15.74
CA ILE A 88 5.06 -15.06 -16.41
C ILE A 88 5.45 -14.26 -17.67
N LYS A 89 4.53 -13.52 -18.28
CA LYS A 89 4.84 -12.61 -19.41
C LYS A 89 5.84 -11.53 -19.01
N TYR A 90 5.79 -11.09 -17.77
CA TYR A 90 6.59 -10.00 -17.21
C TYR A 90 7.76 -10.49 -16.34
N PHE A 91 7.68 -11.69 -15.79
CA PHE A 91 8.65 -12.30 -14.89
C PHE A 91 9.27 -13.54 -15.52
N LYS A 92 10.11 -13.31 -16.56
CA LYS A 92 10.73 -14.38 -17.37
C LYS A 92 11.74 -15.25 -16.63
N ASP A 93 12.22 -14.79 -15.50
CA ASP A 93 13.16 -15.47 -14.61
C ASP A 93 12.48 -16.41 -13.59
N PHE A 94 11.14 -16.37 -13.50
CA PHE A 94 10.38 -17.28 -12.65
C PHE A 94 10.15 -18.64 -13.34
N ASP A 95 10.01 -19.68 -12.53
CA ASP A 95 9.62 -20.99 -13.00
C ASP A 95 8.21 -20.94 -13.64
N PRO A 96 8.08 -21.29 -14.96
CA PRO A 96 6.80 -21.30 -15.63
C PRO A 96 5.78 -22.27 -15.02
N THR A 97 6.23 -23.38 -14.41
CA THR A 97 5.33 -24.33 -13.73
C THR A 97 4.70 -23.71 -12.49
N LEU A 98 5.46 -22.86 -11.80
CA LEU A 98 5.01 -22.16 -10.61
C LEU A 98 4.13 -20.93 -10.97
N LEU A 99 4.54 -20.12 -11.94
CA LEU A 99 3.92 -18.83 -12.21
C LEU A 99 2.91 -18.85 -13.37
N GLY A 100 2.91 -19.88 -14.23
CA GLY A 100 2.21 -19.88 -15.52
C GLY A 100 0.69 -19.69 -15.45
N LYS A 101 0.03 -20.04 -14.35
CA LYS A 101 -1.40 -19.81 -14.12
C LYS A 101 -1.70 -18.49 -13.42
N THR A 102 -0.72 -17.86 -12.79
CA THR A 102 -0.88 -16.62 -12.03
C THR A 102 -1.03 -15.43 -12.97
N THR A 103 -1.99 -14.55 -12.71
CA THR A 103 -2.22 -13.30 -13.44
C THR A 103 -1.82 -12.09 -12.61
N ILE A 104 -1.74 -10.91 -13.24
CA ILE A 104 -1.56 -9.64 -12.52
C ILE A 104 -2.71 -9.43 -11.53
N ARG A 105 -3.96 -9.76 -11.90
CA ARG A 105 -5.12 -9.74 -10.98
C ARG A 105 -4.84 -10.52 -9.71
N HIS A 106 -4.36 -11.74 -9.82
CA HIS A 106 -4.07 -12.58 -8.66
C HIS A 106 -3.00 -11.95 -7.74
N LEU A 107 -2.01 -11.26 -8.32
CA LEU A 107 -0.99 -10.54 -7.52
C LEU A 107 -1.59 -9.35 -6.77
N VAL A 108 -2.38 -8.49 -7.43
CA VAL A 108 -2.94 -7.29 -6.78
C VAL A 108 -4.03 -7.60 -5.76
N THR A 109 -4.69 -8.76 -5.85
CA THR A 109 -5.77 -9.17 -4.94
C THR A 109 -5.34 -10.13 -3.84
N HIS A 110 -4.04 -10.46 -3.74
CA HIS A 110 -3.52 -11.48 -2.81
C HIS A 110 -4.15 -12.88 -2.97
N SER A 111 -4.63 -13.20 -4.17
CA SER A 111 -5.18 -14.51 -4.51
C SER A 111 -4.24 -15.36 -5.38
N HIS A 112 -2.96 -15.03 -5.37
CA HIS A 112 -1.93 -15.66 -6.20
C HIS A 112 -1.49 -17.04 -5.71
N GLY A 113 -1.65 -17.36 -4.41
CA GLY A 113 -1.26 -18.64 -3.81
C GLY A 113 0.25 -18.93 -3.81
N LEU A 114 1.09 -17.91 -3.89
CA LEU A 114 2.54 -18.04 -3.75
C LEU A 114 2.96 -17.71 -2.33
N GLU A 115 3.83 -18.52 -1.76
CA GLU A 115 4.47 -18.30 -0.46
C GLU A 115 5.99 -18.45 -0.61
N GLU A 116 6.73 -17.87 0.28
CA GLU A 116 8.19 -17.91 0.30
C GLU A 116 8.68 -18.36 1.68
N THR A 117 9.53 -19.33 1.69
CA THR A 117 10.20 -19.82 2.90
C THR A 117 11.31 -18.87 3.35
N ASN A 118 11.81 -19.04 4.58
CA ASN A 118 12.89 -18.22 5.13
C ASN A 118 14.21 -18.28 4.34
N ASP A 119 14.43 -19.35 3.58
CA ASP A 119 15.60 -19.53 2.70
C ASP A 119 15.39 -18.95 1.29
N GLY A 120 14.23 -18.33 1.04
CA GLY A 120 13.90 -17.71 -0.24
C GLY A 120 13.27 -18.65 -1.26
N THR A 121 12.99 -19.90 -0.91
CA THR A 121 12.32 -20.85 -1.80
C THR A 121 10.85 -20.46 -1.96
N ILE A 122 10.40 -20.26 -3.20
CA ILE A 122 9.01 -19.93 -3.52
C ILE A 122 8.26 -21.22 -3.87
N PHE A 123 7.09 -21.39 -3.28
CA PHE A 123 6.23 -22.53 -3.54
C PHE A 123 4.76 -22.14 -3.72
N ARG A 124 3.94 -23.08 -4.18
CA ARG A 124 2.50 -22.91 -4.35
C ARG A 124 1.76 -23.40 -3.11
N GLU A 125 1.10 -22.48 -2.39
CA GLU A 125 0.26 -22.76 -1.23
C GLU A 125 -1.15 -23.21 -1.67
N PHE A 126 -1.72 -22.52 -2.68
CA PHE A 126 -3.00 -22.86 -3.32
C PHE A 126 -3.03 -22.39 -4.77
N GLU A 127 -3.89 -22.95 -5.58
CA GLU A 127 -4.05 -22.54 -7.00
C GLU A 127 -4.53 -21.09 -7.11
N PRO A 128 -4.06 -20.32 -8.10
CA PRO A 128 -4.44 -18.93 -8.28
C PRO A 128 -5.96 -18.76 -8.39
N GLY A 129 -6.51 -17.86 -7.59
CA GLY A 129 -7.95 -17.59 -7.51
C GLY A 129 -8.74 -18.54 -6.61
N GLN A 130 -8.13 -19.58 -6.03
CA GLN A 130 -8.83 -20.55 -5.18
C GLN A 130 -8.75 -20.22 -3.68
N GLY A 131 -8.01 -19.17 -3.32
CA GLY A 131 -7.85 -18.74 -1.94
C GLY A 131 -7.36 -17.30 -1.85
N TRP A 132 -7.22 -16.84 -0.62
CA TRP A 132 -6.66 -15.53 -0.29
C TRP A 132 -5.66 -15.68 0.86
N ALA A 133 -4.48 -15.11 0.69
CA ALA A 133 -3.48 -15.04 1.74
C ALA A 133 -2.67 -13.75 1.61
N TYR A 134 -2.57 -13.02 2.72
CA TYR A 134 -1.76 -11.80 2.77
C TYR A 134 -0.28 -12.17 2.82
N ARG A 135 0.43 -11.91 1.73
CA ARG A 135 1.83 -12.26 1.52
C ARG A 135 2.61 -11.05 1.01
N ASP A 136 3.93 -11.03 1.26
CA ASP A 136 4.79 -9.94 0.78
C ASP A 136 5.40 -10.20 -0.60
N ILE A 137 5.45 -11.44 -1.05
CA ILE A 137 6.03 -11.82 -2.34
C ILE A 137 5.39 -11.07 -3.52
N ASN A 138 4.06 -10.98 -3.56
CA ASN A 138 3.35 -10.25 -4.62
C ASN A 138 3.66 -8.75 -4.59
N VAL A 139 3.84 -8.16 -3.40
CA VAL A 139 4.20 -6.74 -3.25
C VAL A 139 5.57 -6.48 -3.85
N ARG A 140 6.56 -7.35 -3.56
CA ARG A 140 7.91 -7.27 -4.16
C ARG A 140 7.86 -7.47 -5.68
N MET A 141 7.08 -8.45 -6.15
CA MET A 141 6.88 -8.68 -7.58
C MET A 141 6.28 -7.46 -8.28
N MET A 142 5.22 -6.88 -7.76
CA MET A 142 4.59 -5.69 -8.35
C MET A 142 5.50 -4.47 -8.32
N THR A 143 6.25 -4.26 -7.23
CA THR A 143 7.25 -3.18 -7.15
C THR A 143 8.34 -3.34 -8.23
N ARG A 144 8.85 -4.56 -8.41
CA ARG A 144 9.79 -4.90 -9.48
C ARG A 144 9.18 -4.68 -10.86
N LEU A 145 7.92 -5.07 -11.06
CA LEU A 145 7.21 -4.86 -12.32
C LEU A 145 7.14 -3.37 -12.69
N ILE A 146 6.77 -2.53 -11.73
CA ILE A 146 6.75 -1.07 -11.93
C ILE A 146 8.12 -0.55 -12.34
N TYR A 147 9.19 -0.99 -11.67
CA TYR A 147 10.56 -0.62 -12.06
C TYR A 147 10.88 -1.05 -13.52
N GLN A 148 10.55 -2.28 -13.89
CA GLN A 148 10.78 -2.81 -15.24
C GLN A 148 10.01 -2.02 -16.32
N LEU A 149 8.77 -1.60 -16.03
CA LEU A 149 7.91 -0.91 -16.98
C LEU A 149 8.26 0.58 -17.15
N TYR A 150 8.78 1.22 -16.11
CA TYR A 150 8.99 2.67 -16.08
C TYR A 150 10.45 3.08 -16.01
N ASN A 151 11.36 2.15 -15.73
CA ASN A 151 12.78 2.43 -15.44
C ASN A 151 12.95 3.50 -14.35
N LYS A 152 12.04 3.52 -13.39
CA LYS A 152 12.04 4.41 -12.22
C LYS A 152 11.70 3.60 -10.98
N SER A 153 12.26 3.99 -9.85
CA SER A 153 11.85 3.41 -8.57
C SER A 153 10.39 3.75 -8.26
N PHE A 154 9.74 2.92 -7.47
CA PHE A 154 8.34 3.14 -7.07
C PHE A 154 8.15 4.51 -6.36
N PRO A 155 9.00 4.95 -5.40
CA PRO A 155 8.88 6.29 -4.80
C PRO A 155 9.05 7.44 -5.81
N GLU A 156 9.99 7.34 -6.75
CA GLU A 156 10.19 8.37 -7.78
C GLU A 156 8.95 8.51 -8.67
N LEU A 157 8.40 7.39 -9.11
CA LEU A 157 7.20 7.37 -9.95
C LEU A 157 5.99 7.93 -9.18
N LEU A 158 5.84 7.54 -7.92
CA LEU A 158 4.76 8.01 -7.06
C LEU A 158 4.84 9.52 -6.82
N LYS A 159 6.04 10.04 -6.54
CA LYS A 159 6.28 11.47 -6.40
C LYS A 159 5.90 12.24 -7.67
N GLU A 160 6.28 11.71 -8.84
CA GLU A 160 6.01 12.33 -10.13
C GLU A 160 4.51 12.32 -10.47
N ARG A 161 3.85 11.17 -10.29
CA ARG A 161 2.49 10.91 -10.78
C ARG A 161 1.39 11.31 -9.79
N VAL A 162 1.71 11.34 -8.50
CA VAL A 162 0.71 11.56 -7.46
C VAL A 162 1.06 12.79 -6.62
N PHE A 163 2.21 12.76 -5.92
CA PHE A 163 2.48 13.77 -4.90
C PHE A 163 2.58 15.18 -5.46
N LYS A 164 3.26 15.37 -6.61
CA LYS A 164 3.34 16.68 -7.27
C LYS A 164 1.96 17.20 -7.70
N HIS A 165 1.12 16.33 -8.26
CA HIS A 165 -0.20 16.71 -8.74
C HIS A 165 -1.20 16.97 -7.60
N ALA A 166 -1.09 16.20 -6.50
CA ALA A 166 -1.88 16.39 -5.30
C ALA A 166 -1.34 17.47 -4.36
N ASN A 167 -0.21 18.11 -4.74
CA ASN A 167 0.47 19.12 -3.92
C ASN A 167 0.80 18.64 -2.51
N PHE A 168 1.22 17.37 -2.37
CA PHE A 168 1.65 16.82 -1.09
C PHE A 168 3.01 17.40 -0.70
N GLN A 169 3.05 18.14 0.41
CA GLN A 169 4.25 18.82 0.90
C GLN A 169 5.06 17.96 1.88
N GLU A 170 4.36 17.17 2.70
CA GLU A 170 4.92 16.45 3.84
C GLU A 170 4.83 14.92 3.67
N THR A 171 4.88 14.43 2.42
CA THR A 171 4.83 12.99 2.09
C THR A 171 6.12 12.56 1.39
N GLY A 172 6.77 11.50 1.90
CA GLY A 172 8.04 10.97 1.37
C GLY A 172 8.25 9.50 1.59
#